data_bee18cdb4ada735dd918bf53d54a7070
#
_entry.id   bee18cdb4ada735dd918bf53d54a7070
#
_cell.length_a   1.000
_cell.length_b   1.000
_cell.length_c   1.000
_cell.angle_alpha   90.00
_cell.angle_beta   90.00
_cell.angle_gamma   90.00
#
_symmetry.space_group_name_H-M   'P 1'
#
loop_
_entity.id
_entity.type
_entity.pdbx_description
1 polymer ?
#
loop_
_entity_poly.entity_id
_entity_poly.type
_entity_poly.pdbx_seq_one_letter_code
_entity_poly.pdbx_strand_id
1 'polypeptide(L)'
;MDNKKLLSLIIPVFNAEQYLDACLSSVFVQWDNTLEIIVINDGSTDNSANIIQKYSEKYDFVYISQENTGISVVRNMGLSVSTGEYITFLDADDIWCNEIYSSIKKIVLENSPDGMVFNYSEVLDDKEHVFELIKVNKFTVDRLEHVKLKIAESEMFYVWRCVFKKNIFSGMVFDVGRRFEDQLLLPILIDKCKSIFESKDLIVKYRQISSSITKNLNISDLDDSEFGLIRFRDKYSEYKNKYWAVVLASVFMSHISKCARIYHFNKIRALDSFNKSYAIVSMKPILHSGKLKPILYYIVKYKLFYRLVSAVEKEVRK
;
A
#
# COMPACT_ATOMS: atom_id res chain seq x y z
N MET A 1 3.51 12.87 33.70
CA MET A 1 2.70 11.84 32.98
C MET A 1 3.46 11.55 31.70
N ASP A 2 3.89 10.31 31.50
CA ASP A 2 4.63 9.93 30.28
C ASP A 2 3.77 10.26 29.05
N ASN A 3 4.25 11.16 28.23
CA ASN A 3 3.63 11.57 26.96
C ASN A 3 3.80 10.44 25.90
N LYS A 4 3.35 9.23 26.24
CA LYS A 4 3.44 8.09 25.34
C LYS A 4 2.58 8.35 24.11
N LYS A 5 3.22 8.39 22.93
CA LYS A 5 2.51 8.52 21.66
C LYS A 5 1.76 7.24 21.35
N LEU A 6 0.49 7.36 21.01
CA LEU A 6 -0.36 6.24 20.63
C LEU A 6 -0.13 5.85 19.18
N LEU A 7 -0.08 6.84 18.29
CA LEU A 7 0.04 6.65 16.86
C LEU A 7 1.14 7.55 16.29
N SER A 8 2.02 6.99 15.47
CA SER A 8 2.91 7.76 14.58
C SER A 8 2.32 7.72 13.17
N LEU A 9 2.01 8.89 12.63
CA LEU A 9 1.60 9.09 11.24
C LEU A 9 2.80 9.58 10.45
N ILE A 10 3.27 8.78 9.49
CA ILE A 10 4.43 9.07 8.64
C ILE A 10 3.95 9.61 7.31
N ILE A 11 4.43 10.81 6.93
CA ILE A 11 4.04 11.52 5.70
C ILE A 11 5.29 11.76 4.86
N PRO A 12 5.58 10.89 3.87
CA PRO A 12 6.62 11.15 2.87
C PRO A 12 6.20 12.29 1.94
N VAL A 13 7.12 13.23 1.69
CA VAL A 13 6.85 14.40 0.82
C VAL A 13 7.92 14.49 -0.26
N PHE A 14 7.50 14.51 -1.53
CA PHE A 14 8.36 14.83 -2.68
C PHE A 14 7.55 15.52 -3.76
N ASN A 15 7.86 16.78 -4.05
CA ASN A 15 7.21 17.62 -5.07
C ASN A 15 5.67 17.56 -5.01
N ALA A 16 5.11 17.87 -3.83
CA ALA A 16 3.69 17.78 -3.54
C ALA A 16 3.01 19.14 -3.29
N GLU A 17 3.59 20.25 -3.73
CA GLU A 17 3.13 21.63 -3.40
C GLU A 17 1.64 21.85 -3.65
N GLN A 18 1.06 21.22 -4.69
CA GLN A 18 -0.35 21.37 -5.05
C GLN A 18 -1.32 20.75 -4.04
N TYR A 19 -0.88 19.74 -3.29
CA TYR A 19 -1.75 18.90 -2.47
C TYR A 19 -1.41 18.95 -0.99
N LEU A 20 -0.16 19.28 -0.66
CA LEU A 20 0.44 19.14 0.66
C LEU A 20 -0.28 19.98 1.73
N ASP A 21 -0.73 21.20 1.41
CA ASP A 21 -1.46 22.03 2.36
C ASP A 21 -2.77 21.37 2.81
N ALA A 22 -3.54 20.82 1.86
CA ALA A 22 -4.77 20.11 2.17
C ALA A 22 -4.50 18.79 2.92
N CYS A 23 -3.42 18.08 2.59
CA CYS A 23 -2.97 16.88 3.30
C CYS A 23 -2.66 17.23 4.77
N LEU A 24 -1.75 18.15 5.02
CA LEU A 24 -1.34 18.54 6.37
C LEU A 24 -2.51 19.15 7.17
N SER A 25 -3.34 19.99 6.56
CA SER A 25 -4.53 20.55 7.21
C SER A 25 -5.47 19.44 7.71
N SER A 26 -5.71 18.39 6.92
CA SER A 26 -6.58 17.28 7.29
C SER A 26 -6.06 16.48 8.50
N VAL A 27 -4.74 16.46 8.69
CA VAL A 27 -4.07 15.81 9.82
C VAL A 27 -4.07 16.70 11.05
N PHE A 28 -3.61 17.95 10.92
CA PHE A 28 -3.42 18.83 12.06
C PHE A 28 -4.73 19.27 12.73
N VAL A 29 -5.85 19.26 12.01
CA VAL A 29 -7.18 19.49 12.61
C VAL A 29 -7.57 18.41 13.62
N GLN A 30 -6.98 17.21 13.55
CA GLN A 30 -7.22 16.08 14.45
C GLN A 30 -6.09 15.89 15.48
N TRP A 31 -5.09 16.76 15.48
CA TRP A 31 -3.92 16.63 16.34
C TRP A 31 -4.27 16.70 17.82
N ASP A 32 -3.71 15.77 18.60
CA ASP A 32 -3.64 15.83 20.05
C ASP A 32 -2.27 15.31 20.53
N ASN A 33 -2.01 15.40 21.83
CA ASN A 33 -0.72 15.02 22.42
C ASN A 33 -0.34 13.54 22.28
N THR A 34 -1.27 12.68 21.87
CA THR A 34 -1.05 11.23 21.66
C THR A 34 -0.79 10.88 20.20
N LEU A 35 -0.98 11.82 19.27
CA LEU A 35 -0.61 11.70 17.87
C LEU A 35 0.80 12.27 17.63
N GLU A 36 1.67 11.45 17.07
CA GLU A 36 2.98 11.87 16.56
C GLU A 36 2.88 12.00 15.05
N ILE A 37 3.21 13.18 14.52
CA ILE A 37 3.25 13.44 13.09
C ILE A 37 4.70 13.52 12.67
N ILE A 38 5.09 12.77 11.63
CA ILE A 38 6.46 12.70 11.10
C ILE A 38 6.39 13.04 9.62
N VAL A 39 6.84 14.25 9.26
CA VAL A 39 6.88 14.73 7.87
C VAL A 39 8.31 14.65 7.37
N ILE A 40 8.55 13.93 6.28
CA ILE A 40 9.89 13.74 5.72
C ILE A 40 9.90 14.27 4.29
N ASN A 41 10.60 15.38 4.07
CA ASN A 41 10.82 15.97 2.76
C ASN A 41 12.01 15.29 2.08
N ASP A 42 11.74 14.53 1.03
CA ASP A 42 12.73 13.76 0.26
C ASP A 42 13.34 14.58 -0.88
N GLY A 43 13.87 15.77 -0.55
CA GLY A 43 14.55 16.62 -1.52
C GLY A 43 13.62 17.28 -2.54
N SER A 44 12.44 17.74 -2.12
CA SER A 44 11.53 18.47 -3.01
C SER A 44 12.21 19.73 -3.58
N THR A 45 11.97 19.99 -4.86
CA THR A 45 12.47 21.13 -5.62
C THR A 45 11.39 22.21 -5.87
N ASP A 46 10.16 21.93 -5.50
CA ASP A 46 9.00 22.81 -5.54
C ASP A 46 8.79 23.54 -4.20
N ASN A 47 7.63 24.16 -4.01
CA ASN A 47 7.32 24.91 -2.79
C ASN A 47 6.95 24.05 -1.57
N SER A 48 7.08 22.71 -1.63
CA SER A 48 6.70 21.82 -0.53
C SER A 48 7.43 22.13 0.78
N ALA A 49 8.74 22.43 0.73
CA ALA A 49 9.52 22.76 1.92
C ALA A 49 8.97 23.99 2.66
N ASN A 50 8.57 25.04 1.92
CA ASN A 50 7.99 26.26 2.50
C ASN A 50 6.61 26.02 3.11
N ILE A 51 5.81 25.10 2.52
CA ILE A 51 4.52 24.70 3.09
C ILE A 51 4.77 24.01 4.44
N ILE A 52 5.67 23.04 4.51
CA ILE A 52 6.01 22.36 5.77
C ILE A 52 6.48 23.34 6.83
N GLN A 53 7.34 24.30 6.46
CA GLN A 53 7.86 25.31 7.35
C GLN A 53 6.74 26.14 8.00
N LYS A 54 5.70 26.55 7.25
CA LYS A 54 4.54 27.26 7.81
C LYS A 54 3.78 26.45 8.87
N TYR A 55 3.72 25.13 8.71
CA TYR A 55 3.11 24.25 9.71
C TYR A 55 4.01 24.12 10.95
N SER A 56 5.33 24.06 10.79
CA SER A 56 6.28 23.97 11.90
C SER A 56 6.29 25.22 12.81
N GLU A 57 5.83 26.35 12.31
CA GLU A 57 5.65 27.58 13.11
C GLU A 57 4.40 27.51 14.05
N LYS A 58 3.46 26.60 13.75
CA LYS A 58 2.17 26.49 14.48
C LYS A 58 2.02 25.24 15.30
N TYR A 59 2.69 24.17 14.88
CA TYR A 59 2.52 22.83 15.46
C TYR A 59 3.87 22.19 15.77
N ASP A 60 3.93 21.45 16.85
CA ASP A 60 5.09 20.65 17.22
C ASP A 60 4.98 19.25 16.58
N PHE A 61 5.86 18.96 15.62
CA PHE A 61 5.94 17.67 14.94
C PHE A 61 7.37 17.37 14.45
N VAL A 62 7.66 16.13 14.12
CA VAL A 62 8.97 15.73 13.61
C VAL A 62 9.07 16.12 12.13
N TYR A 63 9.97 17.05 11.80
CA TYR A 63 10.29 17.41 10.42
C TYR A 63 11.72 16.97 10.09
N ILE A 64 11.86 16.20 9.02
CA ILE A 64 13.15 15.75 8.47
C ILE A 64 13.22 16.20 7.01
N SER A 65 14.35 16.81 6.62
CA SER A 65 14.66 17.12 5.22
C SER A 65 15.95 16.41 4.83
N GLN A 66 15.92 15.74 3.68
CA GLN A 66 17.04 14.98 3.14
C GLN A 66 17.16 15.16 1.62
N GLU A 67 18.24 14.69 1.02
CA GLU A 67 18.33 14.55 -0.43
C GLU A 67 17.39 13.43 -0.90
N ASN A 68 16.95 13.49 -2.17
CA ASN A 68 16.02 12.49 -2.71
C ASN A 68 16.65 11.08 -2.71
N THR A 69 16.04 10.20 -1.95
CA THR A 69 16.47 8.80 -1.79
C THR A 69 15.37 7.79 -2.12
N GLY A 70 14.16 8.29 -2.40
CA GLY A 70 12.98 7.49 -2.76
C GLY A 70 12.13 7.04 -1.59
N ILE A 71 10.87 6.74 -1.90
CA ILE A 71 9.78 6.49 -0.95
C ILE A 71 10.09 5.43 0.10
N SER A 72 10.77 4.34 -0.27
CA SER A 72 11.13 3.25 0.64
C SER A 72 12.09 3.71 1.74
N VAL A 73 13.11 4.52 1.38
CA VAL A 73 14.07 5.06 2.35
C VAL A 73 13.36 6.01 3.31
N VAL A 74 12.50 6.88 2.77
CA VAL A 74 11.71 7.83 3.57
C VAL A 74 10.79 7.12 4.56
N ARG A 75 10.03 6.10 4.11
CA ARG A 75 9.18 5.32 5.02
C ARG A 75 9.99 4.57 6.07
N ASN A 76 11.14 4.00 5.70
CA ASN A 76 12.05 3.35 6.65
C ASN A 76 12.64 4.34 7.67
N MET A 77 12.99 5.55 7.25
CA MET A 77 13.42 6.62 8.16
C MET A 77 12.30 6.96 9.13
N GLY A 78 11.08 7.18 8.64
CA GLY A 78 9.92 7.43 9.47
C GLY A 78 9.67 6.33 10.50
N LEU A 79 9.78 5.06 10.10
CA LEU A 79 9.70 3.92 11.02
C LEU A 79 10.79 3.96 12.10
N SER A 80 12.02 4.35 11.76
CA SER A 80 13.16 4.37 12.69
C SER A 80 12.99 5.43 13.77
N VAL A 81 12.45 6.60 13.42
CA VAL A 81 12.30 7.72 14.36
C VAL A 81 10.95 7.73 15.10
N SER A 82 9.96 6.95 14.63
CA SER A 82 8.64 6.87 15.24
C SER A 82 8.71 6.41 16.70
N THR A 83 7.88 6.99 17.57
CA THR A 83 7.79 6.65 19.00
C THR A 83 6.43 6.07 19.39
N GLY A 84 5.43 6.20 18.51
CA GLY A 84 4.08 5.71 18.72
C GLY A 84 3.99 4.20 18.90
N GLU A 85 3.00 3.76 19.66
CA GLU A 85 2.69 2.34 19.82
C GLU A 85 2.21 1.71 18.50
N TYR A 86 1.52 2.51 17.68
CA TYR A 86 1.03 2.15 16.36
C TYR A 86 1.64 3.04 15.29
N ILE A 87 1.69 2.51 14.07
CA ILE A 87 2.23 3.18 12.87
C ILE A 87 1.18 3.17 11.78
N THR A 88 1.07 4.29 11.07
CA THR A 88 0.36 4.39 9.80
C THR A 88 1.09 5.35 8.86
N PHE A 89 0.68 5.38 7.60
CA PHE A 89 1.27 6.21 6.55
C PHE A 89 0.17 7.03 5.87
N LEU A 90 0.56 8.17 5.31
CA LEU A 90 -0.30 9.00 4.47
C LEU A 90 0.55 9.59 3.36
N ASP A 91 0.15 9.39 2.11
CA ASP A 91 0.84 10.02 0.98
C ASP A 91 0.48 11.51 0.89
N ALA A 92 1.45 12.35 0.53
CA ALA A 92 1.33 13.82 0.60
C ALA A 92 0.31 14.43 -0.37
N ASP A 93 -0.16 13.66 -1.33
CA ASP A 93 -1.20 14.02 -2.29
C ASP A 93 -2.62 13.61 -1.85
N ASP A 94 -2.76 12.93 -0.69
CA ASP A 94 -4.02 12.42 -0.18
C ASP A 94 -4.57 13.25 1.00
N ILE A 95 -5.81 12.94 1.41
CA ILE A 95 -6.49 13.58 2.55
C ILE A 95 -6.82 12.53 3.59
N TRP A 96 -6.42 12.76 4.84
CA TRP A 96 -6.82 11.95 5.97
C TRP A 96 -8.28 12.25 6.33
N CYS A 97 -9.13 11.25 6.45
CA CYS A 97 -10.55 11.46 6.68
C CYS A 97 -10.82 12.05 8.07
N ASN A 98 -11.86 12.89 8.15
CA ASN A 98 -12.24 13.52 9.43
C ASN A 98 -12.54 12.48 10.50
N GLU A 99 -12.17 12.78 11.75
CA GLU A 99 -12.41 11.94 12.94
C GLU A 99 -11.75 10.56 12.90
N ILE A 100 -10.95 10.27 11.87
CA ILE A 100 -10.33 8.93 11.75
C ILE A 100 -9.34 8.65 12.87
N TYR A 101 -8.63 9.68 13.38
CA TYR A 101 -7.76 9.49 14.53
C TYR A 101 -8.54 9.12 15.79
N SER A 102 -9.71 9.73 16.03
CA SER A 102 -10.60 9.38 17.12
C SER A 102 -11.10 7.94 17.03
N SER A 103 -11.45 7.48 15.80
CA SER A 103 -11.83 6.09 15.54
C SER A 103 -10.67 5.12 15.82
N ILE A 104 -9.45 5.42 15.33
CA ILE A 104 -8.25 4.60 15.60
C ILE A 104 -7.99 4.50 17.09
N LYS A 105 -8.02 5.63 17.80
CA LYS A 105 -7.80 5.72 19.24
C LYS A 105 -8.81 4.87 20.03
N LYS A 106 -10.09 4.94 19.67
CA LYS A 106 -11.13 4.09 20.26
C LYS A 106 -10.86 2.60 20.02
N ILE A 107 -10.55 2.20 18.79
CA ILE A 107 -10.24 0.80 18.46
C ILE A 107 -9.04 0.30 19.26
N VAL A 108 -7.98 1.11 19.38
CA VAL A 108 -6.79 0.74 20.17
C VAL A 108 -7.14 0.53 21.65
N LEU A 109 -7.88 1.46 22.24
CA LEU A 109 -8.25 1.41 23.67
C LEU A 109 -9.16 0.21 23.99
N GLU A 110 -10.09 -0.13 23.10
CA GLU A 110 -11.06 -1.20 23.32
C GLU A 110 -10.50 -2.60 22.95
N ASN A 111 -9.66 -2.72 21.95
CA ASN A 111 -9.31 -4.02 21.34
C ASN A 111 -7.81 -4.29 21.28
N SER A 112 -6.97 -3.25 21.26
CA SER A 112 -5.51 -3.36 21.12
C SER A 112 -5.04 -4.35 20.03
N PRO A 113 -5.58 -4.26 18.77
CA PRO A 113 -5.27 -5.22 17.71
C PRO A 113 -3.82 -5.09 17.22
N ASP A 114 -3.26 -6.15 16.63
CA ASP A 114 -1.95 -6.09 15.98
C ASP A 114 -2.00 -5.29 14.68
N GLY A 115 -3.12 -5.37 13.95
CA GLY A 115 -3.37 -4.62 12.74
C GLY A 115 -4.82 -4.13 12.63
N MET A 116 -5.01 -3.02 11.95
CA MET A 116 -6.31 -2.48 11.57
C MET A 116 -6.33 -2.25 10.07
N VAL A 117 -7.45 -2.54 9.43
CA VAL A 117 -7.67 -2.32 8.00
C VAL A 117 -8.95 -1.53 7.81
N PHE A 118 -8.90 -0.51 6.98
CA PHE A 118 -9.97 0.47 6.79
C PHE A 118 -10.48 0.47 5.34
N ASN A 119 -11.66 1.04 5.14
CA ASN A 119 -12.12 1.47 3.83
C ASN A 119 -11.42 2.77 3.41
N TYR A 120 -11.62 3.16 2.17
CA TYR A 120 -11.13 4.43 1.62
C TYR A 120 -12.06 4.91 0.50
N SER A 121 -11.89 6.15 0.07
CA SER A 121 -12.53 6.66 -1.14
C SER A 121 -11.49 7.11 -2.16
N GLU A 122 -11.84 7.07 -3.44
CA GLU A 122 -11.06 7.67 -4.52
C GLU A 122 -11.71 8.98 -4.97
N VAL A 123 -10.90 10.00 -5.19
CA VAL A 123 -11.34 11.29 -5.70
C VAL A 123 -10.76 11.48 -7.10
N LEU A 124 -11.65 11.59 -8.10
CA LEU A 124 -11.33 11.84 -9.49
C LEU A 124 -12.23 12.94 -10.02
N ASP A 125 -11.66 14.03 -10.56
CA ASP A 125 -12.40 15.17 -11.11
C ASP A 125 -13.52 15.67 -10.16
N ASP A 126 -13.18 15.88 -8.89
CA ASP A 126 -14.08 16.30 -7.79
C ASP A 126 -15.22 15.32 -7.46
N LYS A 127 -15.22 14.14 -8.03
CA LYS A 127 -16.15 13.05 -7.70
C LYS A 127 -15.49 12.06 -6.74
N GLU A 128 -16.19 11.77 -5.65
CA GLU A 128 -15.74 10.80 -4.65
C GLU A 128 -16.42 9.44 -4.89
N HIS A 129 -15.62 8.38 -5.02
CA HIS A 129 -16.08 6.99 -5.09
C HIS A 129 -15.62 6.25 -3.85
N VAL A 130 -16.59 5.77 -3.05
CA VAL A 130 -16.30 5.06 -1.80
C VAL A 130 -16.09 3.57 -2.05
N PHE A 131 -14.98 3.03 -1.56
CA PHE A 131 -14.67 1.60 -1.58
C PHE A 131 -15.01 0.96 -0.24
N GLU A 132 -16.27 0.53 -0.12
CA GLU A 132 -16.80 -0.16 1.07
C GLU A 132 -16.52 -1.66 1.02
N LEU A 133 -15.28 -2.07 1.28
CA LEU A 133 -14.89 -3.49 1.37
C LEU A 133 -15.31 -4.10 2.71
N ILE A 134 -15.37 -3.27 3.73
CA ILE A 134 -15.70 -3.61 5.11
C ILE A 134 -17.01 -2.92 5.46
N LYS A 135 -18.06 -3.71 5.72
CA LYS A 135 -19.40 -3.18 6.01
C LYS A 135 -19.70 -3.06 7.51
N VAL A 136 -18.94 -3.76 8.33
CA VAL A 136 -19.15 -3.83 9.78
C VAL A 136 -17.81 -3.80 10.49
N ASN A 137 -17.74 -3.07 11.59
CA ASN A 137 -16.58 -3.10 12.48
C ASN A 137 -16.46 -4.48 13.11
N LYS A 138 -15.27 -5.10 12.99
CA LYS A 138 -15.04 -6.44 13.51
C LYS A 138 -13.62 -6.64 14.02
N PHE A 139 -13.52 -7.01 15.28
CA PHE A 139 -12.28 -7.50 15.87
C PHE A 139 -12.19 -9.03 15.72
N THR A 140 -11.07 -9.53 15.22
CA THR A 140 -10.90 -10.96 14.92
C THR A 140 -9.59 -11.49 15.50
N VAL A 141 -9.69 -12.55 16.27
CA VAL A 141 -8.60 -13.38 16.77
C VAL A 141 -8.80 -14.82 16.28
N ASP A 142 -9.96 -15.42 16.53
CA ASP A 142 -10.21 -16.84 16.29
C ASP A 142 -10.34 -17.23 14.81
N ARG A 143 -10.77 -16.42 13.93
CA ARG A 143 -10.88 -16.71 12.49
C ARG A 143 -9.93 -15.87 11.66
N LEU A 144 -8.76 -15.62 12.19
CA LEU A 144 -7.78 -14.72 11.64
C LEU A 144 -7.36 -15.08 10.20
N GLU A 145 -7.17 -16.38 9.92
CA GLU A 145 -6.83 -16.85 8.56
C GLU A 145 -7.89 -16.46 7.52
N HIS A 146 -9.17 -16.48 7.88
CA HIS A 146 -10.23 -16.05 6.98
C HIS A 146 -10.16 -14.54 6.68
N VAL A 147 -9.84 -13.72 7.69
CA VAL A 147 -9.68 -12.27 7.52
C VAL A 147 -8.45 -11.95 6.66
N LYS A 148 -7.32 -12.61 6.93
CA LYS A 148 -6.10 -12.48 6.12
C LYS A 148 -6.36 -12.85 4.65
N LEU A 149 -7.07 -13.94 4.40
CA LEU A 149 -7.47 -14.36 3.06
C LEU A 149 -8.32 -13.30 2.36
N LYS A 150 -9.33 -12.77 3.04
CA LYS A 150 -10.20 -11.71 2.51
C LYS A 150 -9.41 -10.46 2.12
N ILE A 151 -8.45 -10.05 2.97
CA ILE A 151 -7.55 -8.92 2.67
C ILE A 151 -6.68 -9.24 1.44
N ALA A 152 -6.09 -10.44 1.35
CA ALA A 152 -5.29 -10.85 0.21
C ALA A 152 -6.12 -10.98 -1.09
N GLU A 153 -7.37 -11.42 -0.99
CA GLU A 153 -8.30 -11.53 -2.12
C GLU A 153 -8.73 -10.17 -2.68
N SER A 154 -8.73 -9.11 -1.86
CA SER A 154 -9.06 -7.76 -2.31
C SER A 154 -8.00 -7.18 -3.27
N GLU A 155 -6.78 -7.72 -3.28
CA GLU A 155 -5.62 -7.25 -4.07
C GLU A 155 -5.16 -5.81 -3.74
N MET A 156 -5.74 -5.20 -2.71
CA MET A 156 -5.52 -3.81 -2.31
C MET A 156 -4.43 -3.75 -1.23
N PHE A 157 -3.18 -3.95 -1.65
CA PHE A 157 -2.02 -3.92 -0.77
C PHE A 157 -1.48 -2.49 -0.59
N TYR A 158 -2.33 -1.57 -0.13
CA TYR A 158 -1.97 -0.18 0.16
C TYR A 158 -1.66 -0.02 1.64
N VAL A 159 -0.43 0.38 1.98
CA VAL A 159 0.01 0.52 3.37
C VAL A 159 -0.74 1.64 4.11
N TRP A 160 -1.13 2.70 3.41
CA TRP A 160 -1.85 3.84 3.97
C TRP A 160 -3.29 3.53 4.41
N ARG A 161 -3.88 2.40 3.98
CA ARG A 161 -5.18 1.94 4.50
C ARG A 161 -5.10 1.11 5.78
N CYS A 162 -3.90 0.93 6.32
CA CYS A 162 -3.65 0.06 7.46
C CYS A 162 -2.98 0.82 8.60
N VAL A 163 -3.25 0.35 9.83
CA VAL A 163 -2.56 0.77 11.05
C VAL A 163 -2.03 -0.49 11.73
N PHE A 164 -0.76 -0.51 12.09
CA PHE A 164 -0.14 -1.68 12.73
C PHE A 164 0.53 -1.30 14.04
N LYS A 165 0.52 -2.21 15.02
CA LYS A 165 1.45 -2.10 16.14
C LYS A 165 2.87 -1.98 15.64
N LYS A 166 3.67 -1.10 16.22
CA LYS A 166 5.06 -0.87 15.83
C LYS A 166 5.90 -2.15 15.82
N ASN A 167 5.67 -3.08 16.76
CA ASN A 167 6.39 -4.34 16.84
C ASN A 167 6.14 -5.28 15.64
N ILE A 168 5.06 -5.12 14.88
CA ILE A 168 4.81 -5.87 13.64
C ILE A 168 5.88 -5.58 12.59
N PHE A 169 6.43 -4.35 12.59
CA PHE A 169 7.55 -3.97 11.72
C PHE A 169 8.92 -4.50 12.19
N SER A 170 9.02 -5.16 13.34
CA SER A 170 10.30 -5.67 13.83
C SER A 170 10.96 -6.61 12.81
N GLY A 171 12.18 -6.25 12.35
CA GLY A 171 12.91 -6.94 11.30
C GLY A 171 12.34 -6.76 9.89
N MET A 172 11.38 -5.84 9.69
CA MET A 172 10.76 -5.53 8.40
C MET A 172 11.10 -4.12 7.97
N VAL A 173 11.39 -3.96 6.68
CA VAL A 173 11.66 -2.67 6.03
C VAL A 173 11.04 -2.67 4.64
N PHE A 174 10.74 -1.48 4.13
CA PHE A 174 10.41 -1.30 2.71
C PHE A 174 11.65 -1.55 1.87
N ASP A 175 11.51 -2.29 0.77
CA ASP A 175 12.62 -2.61 -0.13
C ASP A 175 13.11 -1.36 -0.87
N VAL A 176 14.35 -0.96 -0.61
CA VAL A 176 14.96 0.23 -1.21
C VAL A 176 15.20 0.03 -2.71
N GLY A 177 14.94 1.09 -3.50
CA GLY A 177 15.15 1.10 -4.94
C GLY A 177 14.11 0.31 -5.75
N ARG A 178 12.99 -0.09 -5.13
CA ARG A 178 11.89 -0.77 -5.80
C ARG A 178 10.62 0.05 -5.78
N ARG A 179 9.87 -0.03 -6.87
CA ARG A 179 8.50 0.51 -6.95
C ARG A 179 7.49 -0.55 -6.48
N PHE A 180 6.31 -0.10 -6.02
CA PHE A 180 5.27 -0.96 -5.43
C PHE A 180 5.75 -1.68 -4.16
N GLU A 181 6.53 -0.99 -3.35
CA GLU A 181 7.15 -1.46 -2.11
C GLU A 181 6.12 -1.89 -1.06
N ASP A 182 4.95 -1.27 -1.06
CA ASP A 182 3.81 -1.61 -0.21
C ASP A 182 3.23 -2.98 -0.59
N GLN A 183 3.09 -3.29 -1.88
CA GLN A 183 2.68 -4.61 -2.36
C GLN A 183 3.66 -5.72 -1.93
N LEU A 184 4.95 -5.37 -1.76
CA LEU A 184 5.98 -6.31 -1.33
C LEU A 184 5.98 -6.54 0.19
N LEU A 185 5.63 -5.53 0.98
CA LEU A 185 5.72 -5.59 2.44
C LEU A 185 4.39 -5.93 3.12
N LEU A 186 3.28 -5.32 2.67
CA LEU A 186 1.99 -5.41 3.37
C LEU A 186 1.49 -6.85 3.58
N PRO A 187 1.59 -7.80 2.60
CA PRO A 187 1.22 -9.18 2.85
C PRO A 187 1.99 -9.83 3.99
N ILE A 188 3.26 -9.46 4.19
CA ILE A 188 4.10 -9.99 5.26
C ILE A 188 3.65 -9.43 6.62
N LEU A 189 3.33 -8.13 6.69
CA LEU A 189 2.80 -7.51 7.92
C LEU A 189 1.47 -8.13 8.33
N ILE A 190 0.56 -8.34 7.38
CA ILE A 190 -0.74 -9.00 7.63
C ILE A 190 -0.53 -10.43 8.13
N ASP A 191 0.39 -11.19 7.54
CA ASP A 191 0.69 -12.56 7.99
C ASP A 191 1.21 -12.62 9.43
N LYS A 192 2.01 -11.63 9.84
CA LYS A 192 2.55 -11.53 11.22
C LYS A 192 1.49 -11.18 12.27
N CYS A 193 0.37 -10.57 11.91
CA CYS A 193 -0.67 -10.22 12.86
C CYS A 193 -1.32 -11.47 13.50
N LYS A 194 -1.53 -11.41 14.81
CA LYS A 194 -2.29 -12.40 15.59
C LYS A 194 -3.72 -11.93 15.87
N SER A 195 -4.01 -10.65 15.63
CA SER A 195 -5.33 -10.06 15.73
C SER A 195 -5.48 -8.94 14.70
N ILE A 196 -6.65 -8.82 14.08
CA ILE A 196 -6.95 -7.78 13.09
C ILE A 196 -8.31 -7.17 13.42
N PHE A 197 -8.38 -5.84 13.35
CA PHE A 197 -9.63 -5.10 13.35
C PHE A 197 -9.98 -4.63 11.94
N GLU A 198 -11.12 -5.06 11.41
CA GLU A 198 -11.70 -4.55 10.17
C GLU A 198 -12.62 -3.37 10.53
N SER A 199 -12.28 -2.15 10.11
CA SER A 199 -13.10 -0.96 10.32
C SER A 199 -13.85 -0.57 9.05
N LYS A 200 -15.13 -0.26 9.20
CA LYS A 200 -15.95 0.30 8.10
C LYS A 200 -15.63 1.77 7.81
N ASP A 201 -14.90 2.46 8.69
CA ASP A 201 -14.58 3.87 8.53
C ASP A 201 -13.67 4.10 7.34
N LEU A 202 -13.76 5.27 6.73
CA LEU A 202 -12.83 5.69 5.68
C LEU A 202 -11.59 6.30 6.33
N ILE A 203 -10.40 5.81 5.95
CA ILE A 203 -9.15 6.35 6.48
C ILE A 203 -8.59 7.46 5.61
N VAL A 204 -8.66 7.32 4.29
CA VAL A 204 -8.05 8.23 3.31
C VAL A 204 -9.02 8.50 2.17
N LYS A 205 -9.02 9.75 1.68
CA LYS A 205 -9.51 10.12 0.34
C LYS A 205 -8.31 10.12 -0.59
N TYR A 206 -8.18 9.05 -1.37
CA TYR A 206 -7.10 8.82 -2.32
C TYR A 206 -7.34 9.63 -3.60
N ARG A 207 -6.42 10.55 -3.95
CA ARG A 207 -6.52 11.36 -5.16
C ARG A 207 -5.97 10.63 -6.37
N GLN A 208 -6.77 10.57 -7.43
CA GLN A 208 -6.37 10.05 -8.72
C GLN A 208 -5.67 11.13 -9.56
N ILE A 209 -4.35 11.25 -9.43
CA ILE A 209 -3.55 12.23 -10.18
C ILE A 209 -2.93 11.61 -11.44
N SER A 210 -2.67 12.43 -12.47
CA SER A 210 -2.07 11.98 -13.73
C SER A 210 -0.62 11.52 -13.57
N SER A 211 0.12 12.12 -12.65
CA SER A 211 1.53 11.77 -12.34
C SER A 211 1.69 10.49 -11.51
N SER A 212 0.59 9.84 -11.09
CA SER A 212 0.65 8.63 -10.27
C SER A 212 1.57 7.55 -10.87
N ILE A 213 2.41 6.97 -10.02
CA ILE A 213 3.33 5.87 -10.36
C ILE A 213 2.57 4.69 -11.00
N THR A 214 1.38 4.39 -10.51
CA THR A 214 0.55 3.28 -11.00
C THR A 214 0.03 3.52 -12.43
N LYS A 215 -0.10 4.77 -12.85
CA LYS A 215 -0.49 5.13 -14.22
C LYS A 215 0.71 5.15 -15.17
N ASN A 216 1.89 5.53 -14.70
CA ASN A 216 3.12 5.75 -15.47
C ASN A 216 4.10 4.60 -15.25
N LEU A 217 3.85 3.46 -15.91
CA LEU A 217 4.73 2.29 -15.84
C LEU A 217 6.00 2.51 -16.67
N ASN A 218 7.11 1.94 -16.18
CA ASN A 218 8.38 1.85 -16.91
C ASN A 218 8.84 0.39 -17.02
N ILE A 219 9.92 0.15 -17.77
CA ILE A 219 10.41 -1.21 -18.02
C ILE A 219 10.90 -1.89 -16.73
N SER A 220 11.52 -1.13 -15.81
CA SER A 220 12.04 -1.69 -14.55
C SER A 220 10.92 -2.18 -13.61
N ASP A 221 9.67 -1.75 -13.81
CA ASP A 221 8.53 -2.26 -13.03
C ASP A 221 8.29 -3.75 -13.25
N LEU A 222 8.77 -4.29 -14.37
CA LEU A 222 8.75 -5.74 -14.61
C LEU A 222 9.76 -6.45 -13.72
N ASP A 223 10.95 -5.88 -13.52
CA ASP A 223 11.98 -6.45 -12.64
C ASP A 223 11.49 -6.45 -11.18
N ASP A 224 10.84 -5.37 -10.75
CA ASP A 224 10.29 -5.25 -9.40
C ASP A 224 9.12 -6.22 -9.17
N SER A 225 8.27 -6.41 -10.16
CA SER A 225 7.18 -7.37 -10.06
C SER A 225 7.64 -8.83 -10.17
N GLU A 226 8.68 -9.13 -10.98
CA GLU A 226 9.35 -10.45 -11.01
C GLU A 226 9.96 -10.79 -9.64
N PHE A 227 10.60 -9.81 -8.99
CA PHE A 227 11.10 -9.97 -7.63
C PHE A 227 9.98 -10.31 -6.62
N GLY A 228 8.83 -9.63 -6.71
CA GLY A 228 7.65 -9.95 -5.91
C GLY A 228 7.15 -11.37 -6.13
N LEU A 229 7.09 -11.84 -7.38
CA LEU A 229 6.72 -13.22 -7.71
C LEU A 229 7.67 -14.24 -7.07
N ILE A 230 8.98 -14.01 -7.12
CA ILE A 230 9.98 -14.89 -6.52
C ILE A 230 9.80 -14.92 -5.01
N ARG A 231 9.69 -13.75 -4.35
CA ARG A 231 9.49 -13.62 -2.90
C ARG A 231 8.26 -14.41 -2.43
N PHE A 232 7.12 -14.25 -3.07
CA PHE A 232 5.89 -14.89 -2.61
C PHE A 232 5.77 -16.35 -3.05
N ARG A 233 6.43 -16.76 -4.13
CA ARG A 233 6.66 -18.18 -4.43
C ARG A 233 7.44 -18.87 -3.31
N ASP A 234 8.49 -18.21 -2.81
CA ASP A 234 9.33 -18.77 -1.74
C ASP A 234 8.55 -18.84 -0.42
N LYS A 235 7.75 -17.81 -0.11
CA LYS A 235 6.81 -17.84 1.02
C LYS A 235 5.79 -18.96 0.90
N TYR A 236 5.19 -19.15 -0.28
CA TYR A 236 4.30 -20.29 -0.51
C TYR A 236 5.03 -21.64 -0.36
N SER A 237 6.26 -21.74 -0.85
CA SER A 237 7.05 -22.98 -0.76
C SER A 237 7.41 -23.34 0.69
N GLU A 238 7.65 -22.34 1.52
CA GLU A 238 7.92 -22.47 2.96
C GLU A 238 6.67 -22.89 3.74
N TYR A 239 5.58 -22.16 3.61
CA TYR A 239 4.38 -22.31 4.45
C TYR A 239 3.32 -23.23 3.85
N LYS A 240 3.24 -23.37 2.54
CA LYS A 240 2.29 -24.21 1.77
C LYS A 240 0.81 -23.99 2.15
N ASN A 241 0.48 -22.79 2.65
CA ASN A 241 -0.88 -22.45 3.07
C ASN A 241 -1.64 -21.65 1.99
N LYS A 242 -2.96 -21.53 2.19
CA LYS A 242 -3.85 -20.87 1.23
C LYS A 242 -3.59 -19.37 1.16
N TYR A 243 -3.19 -18.73 2.26
CA TYR A 243 -2.90 -17.29 2.30
C TYR A 243 -1.81 -16.92 1.28
N TRP A 244 -0.64 -17.58 1.35
CA TRP A 244 0.46 -17.31 0.44
C TRP A 244 0.16 -17.74 -1.00
N ALA A 245 -0.70 -18.75 -1.20
CA ALA A 245 -1.20 -19.09 -2.52
C ALA A 245 -2.04 -17.96 -3.13
N VAL A 246 -2.92 -17.33 -2.34
CA VAL A 246 -3.76 -16.20 -2.78
C VAL A 246 -2.89 -14.97 -3.04
N VAL A 247 -1.97 -14.62 -2.15
CA VAL A 247 -1.02 -13.51 -2.34
C VAL A 247 -0.23 -13.69 -3.63
N LEU A 248 0.37 -14.87 -3.84
CA LEU A 248 1.14 -15.15 -5.06
C LEU A 248 0.27 -15.06 -6.32
N ALA A 249 -0.96 -15.57 -6.28
CA ALA A 249 -1.89 -15.48 -7.40
C ALA A 249 -2.28 -14.03 -7.72
N SER A 250 -2.46 -13.18 -6.70
CA SER A 250 -2.76 -11.75 -6.84
C SER A 250 -1.58 -11.00 -7.47
N VAL A 251 -0.37 -11.23 -6.97
CA VAL A 251 0.86 -10.61 -7.52
C VAL A 251 1.13 -11.12 -8.95
N PHE A 252 0.85 -12.39 -9.25
CA PHE A 252 0.92 -12.93 -10.60
C PHE A 252 -0.01 -12.19 -11.57
N MET A 253 -1.26 -11.93 -11.18
CA MET A 253 -2.20 -11.17 -12.01
C MET A 253 -1.78 -9.71 -12.20
N SER A 254 -1.27 -9.06 -11.14
CA SER A 254 -0.70 -7.72 -11.21
C SER A 254 0.46 -7.65 -12.19
N HIS A 255 1.38 -8.64 -12.15
CA HIS A 255 2.50 -8.76 -13.08
C HIS A 255 2.04 -8.94 -14.54
N ILE A 256 1.07 -9.83 -14.79
CA ILE A 256 0.49 -10.02 -16.14
C ILE A 256 -0.10 -8.71 -16.66
N SER A 257 -0.78 -7.94 -15.82
CA SER A 257 -1.32 -6.62 -16.19
C SER A 257 -0.22 -5.63 -16.56
N LYS A 258 0.87 -5.57 -15.79
CA LYS A 258 2.04 -4.73 -16.10
C LYS A 258 2.68 -5.14 -17.43
N CYS A 259 2.86 -6.44 -17.68
CA CYS A 259 3.36 -6.95 -18.97
C CYS A 259 2.47 -6.49 -20.13
N ALA A 260 1.14 -6.56 -20.01
CA ALA A 260 0.22 -6.14 -21.06
C ALA A 260 0.31 -4.63 -21.35
N ARG A 261 0.45 -3.81 -20.32
CA ARG A 261 0.60 -2.34 -20.46
C ARG A 261 1.95 -1.97 -21.05
N ILE A 262 3.04 -2.61 -20.64
CA ILE A 262 4.40 -2.36 -21.16
C ILE A 262 4.56 -2.89 -22.57
N TYR A 263 3.79 -3.89 -22.98
CA TYR A 263 3.82 -4.46 -24.33
C TYR A 263 3.65 -3.41 -25.45
N HIS A 264 2.92 -2.31 -25.19
CA HIS A 264 2.68 -1.25 -26.18
C HIS A 264 3.93 -0.46 -26.55
N PHE A 265 4.90 -0.33 -25.66
CA PHE A 265 6.13 0.41 -25.92
C PHE A 265 7.40 -0.45 -25.86
N ASN A 266 7.34 -1.67 -25.27
CA ASN A 266 8.45 -2.62 -25.29
C ASN A 266 7.96 -4.08 -25.34
N LYS A 267 7.65 -4.56 -26.55
CA LYS A 267 7.11 -5.90 -26.80
C LYS A 267 8.03 -7.02 -26.34
N ILE A 268 9.34 -6.88 -26.61
CA ILE A 268 10.34 -7.94 -26.35
C ILE A 268 10.43 -8.16 -24.84
N ARG A 269 10.67 -7.10 -24.07
CA ARG A 269 10.83 -7.20 -22.61
C ARG A 269 9.52 -7.66 -21.94
N ALA A 270 8.37 -7.17 -22.40
CA ALA A 270 7.07 -7.57 -21.88
C ALA A 270 6.78 -9.06 -22.09
N LEU A 271 7.07 -9.61 -23.28
CA LEU A 271 6.89 -11.04 -23.56
C LEU A 271 7.90 -11.92 -22.81
N ASP A 272 9.14 -11.47 -22.70
CA ASP A 272 10.16 -12.17 -21.90
C ASP A 272 9.72 -12.27 -20.44
N SER A 273 9.32 -11.16 -19.83
CA SER A 273 8.84 -11.10 -18.45
C SER A 273 7.56 -11.91 -18.24
N PHE A 274 6.62 -11.81 -19.20
CA PHE A 274 5.41 -12.63 -19.19
C PHE A 274 5.74 -14.13 -19.17
N ASN A 275 6.68 -14.58 -19.99
CA ASN A 275 7.09 -15.99 -20.03
C ASN A 275 7.83 -16.41 -18.75
N LYS A 276 8.71 -15.55 -18.21
CA LYS A 276 9.41 -15.79 -16.94
C LYS A 276 8.43 -15.98 -15.80
N SER A 277 7.32 -15.25 -15.76
CA SER A 277 6.33 -15.39 -14.68
C SER A 277 5.76 -16.80 -14.58
N TYR A 278 5.59 -17.51 -15.70
CA TYR A 278 5.14 -18.91 -15.72
C TYR A 278 6.24 -19.90 -15.33
N ALA A 279 7.50 -19.55 -15.47
CA ALA A 279 8.62 -20.34 -14.95
C ALA A 279 8.78 -20.13 -13.43
N ILE A 280 8.53 -18.92 -12.94
CA ILE A 280 8.61 -18.58 -11.51
C ILE A 280 7.42 -19.22 -10.76
N VAL A 281 6.19 -19.05 -11.29
CA VAL A 281 4.95 -19.46 -10.62
C VAL A 281 4.45 -20.77 -11.24
N SER A 282 4.52 -21.86 -10.50
CA SER A 282 3.97 -23.16 -10.93
C SER A 282 2.44 -23.18 -10.82
N MET A 283 1.80 -24.18 -11.47
CA MET A 283 0.34 -24.35 -11.42
C MET A 283 -0.18 -24.65 -9.99
N LYS A 284 0.60 -25.31 -9.15
CA LYS A 284 0.17 -25.78 -7.82
C LYS A 284 -0.32 -24.63 -6.90
N PRO A 285 0.44 -23.54 -6.66
CA PRO A 285 -0.06 -22.42 -5.85
C PRO A 285 -1.27 -21.73 -6.49
N ILE A 286 -1.32 -21.64 -7.81
CA ILE A 286 -2.45 -21.03 -8.53
C ILE A 286 -3.75 -21.82 -8.29
N LEU A 287 -3.71 -23.14 -8.39
CA LEU A 287 -4.85 -24.01 -8.05
C LEU A 287 -5.21 -23.91 -6.56
N HIS A 288 -4.19 -23.90 -5.68
CA HIS A 288 -4.40 -23.81 -4.22
C HIS A 288 -5.05 -22.49 -3.81
N SER A 289 -4.83 -21.41 -4.56
CA SER A 289 -5.48 -20.10 -4.30
C SER A 289 -7.00 -20.18 -4.43
N GLY A 290 -7.51 -21.04 -5.30
CA GLY A 290 -8.94 -21.15 -5.64
C GLY A 290 -9.47 -19.97 -6.46
N LYS A 291 -8.60 -19.00 -6.86
CA LYS A 291 -9.00 -17.83 -7.66
C LYS A 291 -9.16 -18.23 -9.13
N LEU A 292 -10.38 -18.12 -9.66
CA LEU A 292 -10.70 -18.55 -11.02
C LEU A 292 -9.92 -17.79 -12.10
N LYS A 293 -9.77 -16.46 -11.97
CA LYS A 293 -9.09 -15.63 -12.95
C LYS A 293 -7.62 -16.00 -13.13
N PRO A 294 -6.77 -16.12 -12.09
CA PRO A 294 -5.40 -16.61 -12.23
C PRO A 294 -5.33 -18.01 -12.84
N ILE A 295 -6.23 -18.93 -12.46
CA ILE A 295 -6.29 -20.28 -13.03
C ILE A 295 -6.53 -20.23 -14.54
N LEU A 296 -7.51 -19.44 -14.99
CA LEU A 296 -7.80 -19.28 -16.43
C LEU A 296 -6.62 -18.66 -17.18
N TYR A 297 -5.97 -17.61 -16.63
CA TYR A 297 -4.79 -17.01 -17.24
C TYR A 297 -3.62 -18.00 -17.32
N TYR A 298 -3.46 -18.84 -16.30
CA TYR A 298 -2.41 -19.85 -16.32
C TYR A 298 -2.66 -20.92 -17.41
N ILE A 299 -3.90 -21.38 -17.58
CA ILE A 299 -4.25 -22.44 -18.56
C ILE A 299 -4.25 -21.88 -19.98
N VAL A 300 -4.88 -20.74 -20.23
CA VAL A 300 -5.12 -20.19 -21.59
C VAL A 300 -3.99 -19.27 -22.05
N LYS A 301 -3.07 -18.94 -21.16
CA LYS A 301 -1.83 -18.18 -21.36
C LYS A 301 -1.93 -17.05 -22.42
N TYR A 302 -1.42 -17.27 -23.61
CA TYR A 302 -1.30 -16.23 -24.65
C TYR A 302 -2.64 -15.66 -25.14
N LYS A 303 -3.68 -16.48 -25.25
CA LYS A 303 -4.99 -16.01 -25.73
C LYS A 303 -5.59 -14.93 -24.81
N LEU A 304 -5.51 -15.14 -23.50
CA LEU A 304 -5.98 -14.14 -22.53
C LEU A 304 -5.03 -12.94 -22.41
N PHE A 305 -3.71 -13.18 -22.51
CA PHE A 305 -2.73 -12.11 -22.52
C PHE A 305 -2.98 -11.12 -23.66
N TYR A 306 -3.12 -11.59 -24.92
CA TYR A 306 -3.37 -10.71 -26.05
C TYR A 306 -4.77 -10.04 -26.01
N ARG A 307 -5.77 -10.67 -25.38
CA ARG A 307 -7.03 -9.98 -25.10
C ARG A 307 -6.85 -8.81 -24.13
N LEU A 308 -6.02 -8.98 -23.08
CA LEU A 308 -5.71 -7.90 -22.15
C LEU A 308 -4.93 -6.78 -22.83
N VAL A 309 -3.93 -7.11 -23.66
CA VAL A 309 -3.21 -6.13 -24.49
C VAL A 309 -4.19 -5.31 -25.33
N SER A 310 -5.11 -5.96 -26.07
CA SER A 310 -6.11 -5.26 -26.88
C SER A 310 -7.08 -4.40 -26.07
N ALA A 311 -7.39 -4.77 -24.82
CA ALA A 311 -8.21 -3.94 -23.94
C ALA A 311 -7.47 -2.65 -23.52
N VAL A 312 -6.20 -2.77 -23.13
CA VAL A 312 -5.34 -1.62 -22.79
C VAL A 312 -5.19 -0.68 -23.99
N GLU A 313 -5.03 -1.20 -25.23
CA GLU A 313 -4.98 -0.35 -26.44
C GLU A 313 -6.21 0.53 -26.61
N LYS A 314 -7.39 0.01 -26.28
CA LYS A 314 -8.64 0.78 -26.38
C LYS A 314 -8.75 1.87 -25.31
N GLU A 315 -8.16 1.66 -24.12
CA GLU A 315 -8.13 2.67 -23.05
C GLU A 315 -7.13 3.81 -23.38
N VAL A 316 -5.97 3.48 -23.95
CA VAL A 316 -4.94 4.47 -24.32
C VAL A 316 -5.38 5.36 -25.49
N ARG A 317 -6.29 4.87 -26.37
CA ARG A 317 -6.80 5.63 -27.53
C ARG A 317 -7.99 6.54 -27.21
N LYS A 318 -8.55 6.48 -25.99
CA LYS A 318 -9.58 7.38 -25.47
C LYS A 318 -8.96 8.52 -24.67
#